data_2ebc6c2c2789ab5659927651b9961246
#
_entry.id   2ebc6c2c2789ab5659927651b9961246
#
_cell.length_a   1.000
_cell.length_b   1.000
_cell.length_c   1.000
_cell.angle_alpha   90.00
_cell.angle_beta   90.00
_cell.angle_gamma   90.00
#
_symmetry.space_group_name_H-M   'P 1'
#
loop_
_entity.id
_entity.type
_entity.pdbx_description
1 polymer ?
#
loop_
_entity_poly.entity_id
_entity_poly.type
_entity_poly.pdbx_seq_one_letter_code
_entity_poly.pdbx_strand_id
1 'polypeptide(L)'
;MLHQAIDFNAFYTWLKDSDLKIWHESLPALVANTMQDSRWGDMPNWQNVLDHLPDIKTDNCDFKTRASVGSEAEITSQLREQLKENLMGLHPWRKGPYELFGLTINTEWRSDWKWDRLTPHIKPLHNRLVLDVGCGSGYHCWRMLGEGANRVIGIDPSVKFVFQFHAIKKYAGLHLPIDVLPLGIEHMPSKLKAFDTVFSMGILYHRRSPMDHLRELKELLRPGGQLVLETLIVEGSEGYALVPEGLSLIHI
;
A
#
# COMPACT_ATOMS: atom_id res chain seq x y z
N MET A 1 13.14 24.49 -8.33
CA MET A 1 13.26 23.05 -8.04
C MET A 1 12.04 22.68 -7.25
N LEU A 2 11.16 21.87 -7.81
CA LEU A 2 9.98 21.36 -7.09
C LEU A 2 10.51 20.46 -5.98
N HIS A 3 10.29 20.81 -4.73
CA HIS A 3 10.56 19.97 -3.57
C HIS A 3 9.62 18.75 -3.69
N GLN A 4 10.17 17.62 -4.08
CA GLN A 4 9.42 16.37 -4.14
C GLN A 4 9.43 15.80 -2.71
N ALA A 5 8.31 15.90 -1.96
CA ALA A 5 8.21 15.42 -0.56
C ALA A 5 8.44 13.92 -0.42
N ILE A 6 8.27 13.18 -1.50
CA ILE A 6 8.42 11.72 -1.51
C ILE A 6 9.64 11.37 -2.35
N ASP A 7 10.63 10.77 -1.68
CA ASP A 7 11.87 10.31 -2.30
C ASP A 7 11.88 8.78 -2.43
N PHE A 8 11.98 8.29 -3.67
CA PHE A 8 12.10 6.86 -3.98
C PHE A 8 13.55 6.43 -4.30
N ASN A 9 14.55 7.28 -4.13
CA ASN A 9 15.94 6.98 -4.53
C ASN A 9 16.51 5.74 -3.81
N ALA A 10 16.22 5.58 -2.52
CA ALA A 10 16.65 4.38 -1.78
C ALA A 10 16.02 3.11 -2.37
N PHE A 11 14.74 3.16 -2.76
CA PHE A 11 14.07 2.06 -3.43
C PHE A 11 14.65 1.79 -4.81
N TYR A 12 14.89 2.81 -5.63
CA TYR A 12 15.52 2.66 -6.95
C TYR A 12 16.92 2.08 -6.86
N THR A 13 17.70 2.49 -5.85
CA THR A 13 19.03 1.93 -5.61
C THR A 13 18.97 0.44 -5.30
N TRP A 14 18.09 0.04 -4.38
CA TRP A 14 17.88 -1.37 -4.07
C TRP A 14 17.40 -2.18 -5.30
N LEU A 15 16.49 -1.58 -6.11
CA LEU A 15 15.89 -2.26 -7.26
C LEU A 15 16.92 -2.70 -8.29
N LYS A 16 18.00 -1.92 -8.50
CA LYS A 16 19.07 -2.21 -9.47
C LYS A 16 19.77 -3.54 -9.22
N ASP A 17 19.92 -3.90 -7.94
CA ASP A 17 20.66 -5.09 -7.51
C ASP A 17 19.72 -6.26 -7.12
N SER A 18 18.42 -6.11 -7.36
CA SER A 18 17.40 -7.10 -7.02
C SER A 18 16.96 -7.93 -8.23
N ASP A 19 16.17 -8.98 -7.96
CA ASP A 19 15.49 -9.77 -9.00
C ASP A 19 14.48 -8.94 -9.82
N LEU A 20 14.18 -7.71 -9.36
CA LEU A 20 13.29 -6.76 -10.02
C LEU A 20 14.02 -5.74 -10.91
N LYS A 21 15.32 -5.90 -11.16
CA LYS A 21 16.17 -4.92 -11.88
C LYS A 21 15.61 -4.49 -13.24
N ILE A 22 14.90 -5.37 -13.94
CA ILE A 22 14.27 -5.04 -15.22
C ILE A 22 13.22 -3.92 -15.08
N TRP A 23 12.57 -3.84 -13.93
CA TRP A 23 11.60 -2.78 -13.64
C TRP A 23 12.26 -1.42 -13.44
N HIS A 24 13.51 -1.39 -12.99
CA HIS A 24 14.26 -0.15 -12.79
C HIS A 24 14.36 0.71 -14.05
N GLU A 25 14.38 0.11 -15.25
CA GLU A 25 14.53 0.86 -16.51
C GLU A 25 13.35 1.80 -16.79
N SER A 26 12.12 1.38 -16.42
CA SER A 26 10.91 2.16 -16.70
C SER A 26 10.32 2.85 -15.46
N LEU A 27 10.58 2.32 -14.27
CA LEU A 27 9.88 2.73 -13.05
C LEU A 27 10.06 4.20 -12.68
N PRO A 28 11.27 4.81 -12.70
CA PRO A 28 11.43 6.22 -12.34
C PRO A 28 10.61 7.16 -13.21
N ALA A 29 10.57 6.90 -14.51
CA ALA A 29 9.79 7.71 -15.45
C ALA A 29 8.28 7.52 -15.26
N LEU A 30 7.82 6.30 -14.95
CA LEU A 30 6.42 6.00 -14.67
C LEU A 30 5.95 6.72 -13.38
N VAL A 31 6.73 6.64 -12.31
CA VAL A 31 6.42 7.32 -11.05
C VAL A 31 6.39 8.84 -11.26
N ALA A 32 7.41 9.41 -11.91
CA ALA A 32 7.47 10.83 -12.16
C ALA A 32 6.27 11.32 -13.01
N ASN A 33 5.86 10.53 -14.02
CA ASN A 33 4.69 10.85 -14.84
C ASN A 33 3.38 10.77 -14.05
N THR A 34 3.24 9.81 -13.14
CA THR A 34 2.02 9.67 -12.32
C THR A 34 1.92 10.76 -11.27
N MET A 35 3.05 11.19 -10.72
CA MET A 35 3.13 12.21 -9.67
C MET A 35 3.29 13.64 -10.23
N GLN A 36 2.65 13.95 -11.34
CA GLN A 36 2.61 15.32 -11.87
C GLN A 36 1.45 16.12 -11.25
N ASP A 37 1.72 17.32 -10.76
CA ASP A 37 0.72 18.22 -10.16
C ASP A 37 -0.47 18.46 -11.09
N SER A 38 -0.22 18.57 -12.39
CA SER A 38 -1.27 18.77 -13.39
C SER A 38 -2.30 17.64 -13.47
N ARG A 39 -1.98 16.47 -12.94
CA ARG A 39 -2.88 15.30 -12.92
C ARG A 39 -3.72 15.21 -11.63
N TRP A 40 -3.26 15.87 -10.55
CA TRP A 40 -3.84 15.73 -9.20
C TRP A 40 -3.97 17.10 -8.55
N GLY A 41 -5.15 17.72 -8.69
CA GLY A 41 -5.40 19.07 -8.20
C GLY A 41 -5.13 19.28 -6.71
N ASP A 42 -5.31 18.22 -5.89
CA ASP A 42 -5.08 18.26 -4.44
C ASP A 42 -3.64 17.90 -4.03
N MET A 43 -2.77 17.51 -4.95
CA MET A 43 -1.43 17.06 -4.62
C MET A 43 -0.59 18.11 -3.87
N PRO A 44 -0.66 19.41 -4.20
CA PRO A 44 0.02 20.43 -3.41
C PRO A 44 -0.43 20.49 -1.94
N ASN A 45 -1.72 20.21 -1.68
CA ASN A 45 -2.25 20.14 -0.31
C ASN A 45 -1.69 18.92 0.43
N TRP A 46 -1.64 17.75 -0.21
CA TRP A 46 -1.06 16.54 0.40
C TRP A 46 0.44 16.69 0.66
N GLN A 47 1.15 17.36 -0.26
CA GLN A 47 2.54 17.75 -0.09
C GLN A 47 2.73 18.62 1.15
N ASN A 48 1.93 19.68 1.26
CA ASN A 48 1.95 20.60 2.40
C ASN A 48 1.71 19.86 3.72
N VAL A 49 0.83 18.85 3.74
CA VAL A 49 0.63 18.02 4.94
C VAL A 49 1.92 17.31 5.34
N LEU A 50 2.60 16.61 4.42
CA LEU A 50 3.85 15.91 4.74
C LEU A 50 4.95 16.85 5.22
N ASP A 51 5.07 18.04 4.62
CA ASP A 51 6.06 19.06 4.97
C ASP A 51 5.85 19.63 6.38
N HIS A 52 4.59 19.72 6.83
CA HIS A 52 4.22 20.27 8.14
C HIS A 52 3.98 19.23 9.23
N LEU A 53 4.10 17.93 8.92
CA LEU A 53 4.08 16.90 9.95
C LEU A 53 5.19 17.15 10.99
N PRO A 54 4.87 17.19 12.29
CA PRO A 54 5.87 17.47 13.33
C PRO A 54 7.03 16.48 13.30
N ASP A 55 8.22 16.94 13.67
CA ASP A 55 9.39 16.07 13.76
C ASP A 55 9.40 15.35 15.10
N ILE A 56 8.97 14.08 15.07
CA ILE A 56 8.89 13.19 16.24
C ILE A 56 9.66 11.92 15.89
N LYS A 57 10.50 11.47 16.79
CA LYS A 57 11.27 10.23 16.64
C LYS A 57 10.77 9.19 17.62
N THR A 58 10.68 7.95 17.14
CA THR A 58 10.33 6.79 17.94
C THR A 58 10.96 5.53 17.35
N ASP A 59 11.30 4.57 18.20
CA ASP A 59 11.67 3.20 17.80
C ASP A 59 10.54 2.22 18.15
N ASN A 60 9.42 2.73 18.67
CA ASN A 60 8.29 1.92 19.11
C ASN A 60 7.31 1.71 17.95
N CYS A 61 7.38 0.55 17.31
CA CYS A 61 6.48 0.16 16.21
C CYS A 61 5.95 -1.24 16.43
N ASP A 62 4.65 -1.43 16.23
CA ASP A 62 4.03 -2.76 16.16
C ASP A 62 3.26 -2.90 14.84
N PHE A 63 3.81 -3.70 13.95
CA PHE A 63 3.17 -4.03 12.68
C PHE A 63 2.67 -5.48 12.64
N LYS A 64 2.97 -6.28 13.69
CA LYS A 64 2.54 -7.68 13.77
C LYS A 64 1.13 -7.81 14.30
N THR A 65 0.81 -7.16 15.41
CA THR A 65 -0.53 -7.25 16.00
C THR A 65 -1.46 -6.15 15.49
N ARG A 66 -0.91 -4.99 15.14
CA ARG A 66 -1.63 -3.81 14.64
C ARG A 66 -0.70 -2.94 13.78
N ALA A 67 -1.23 -1.89 13.16
CA ALA A 67 -0.41 -0.90 12.46
C ALA A 67 -0.23 0.32 13.37
N SER A 68 0.76 0.25 14.29
CA SER A 68 1.00 1.33 15.25
C SER A 68 2.45 1.81 15.25
N VAL A 69 2.62 3.12 15.48
CA VAL A 69 3.90 3.80 15.57
C VAL A 69 3.87 4.79 16.72
N GLY A 70 4.81 4.67 17.63
CA GLY A 70 4.92 5.48 18.83
C GLY A 70 3.79 5.25 19.85
N SER A 71 3.97 5.83 21.00
CA SER A 71 2.99 5.83 22.09
C SER A 71 2.59 7.25 22.49
N GLU A 72 1.45 7.40 23.18
CA GLU A 72 1.00 8.70 23.70
C GLU A 72 2.01 9.33 24.64
N ALA A 73 2.78 8.53 25.38
CA ALA A 73 3.78 8.99 26.32
C ALA A 73 5.02 9.65 25.66
N GLU A 74 5.21 9.44 24.34
CA GLU A 74 6.38 9.96 23.61
C GLU A 74 6.16 11.36 23.03
N ILE A 75 4.95 11.91 23.14
CA ILE A 75 4.63 13.25 22.61
C ILE A 75 3.84 14.09 23.61
N THR A 76 3.94 15.41 23.47
CA THR A 76 3.11 16.35 24.24
C THR A 76 1.70 16.43 23.66
N SER A 77 0.72 16.84 24.47
CA SER A 77 -0.65 17.07 24.00
C SER A 77 -0.73 18.09 22.85
N GLN A 78 0.14 19.10 22.86
CA GLN A 78 0.22 20.09 21.80
C GLN A 78 0.70 19.47 20.47
N LEU A 79 1.77 18.69 20.48
CA LEU A 79 2.28 18.02 19.29
C LEU A 79 1.28 16.97 18.76
N ARG A 80 0.56 16.32 19.67
CA ARG A 80 -0.48 15.36 19.30
C ARG A 80 -1.64 16.03 18.57
N GLU A 81 -2.11 17.18 19.03
CA GLU A 81 -3.16 17.93 18.33
C GLU A 81 -2.66 18.45 16.98
N GLN A 82 -1.45 18.99 16.91
CA GLN A 82 -0.84 19.39 15.64
C GLN A 82 -0.72 18.22 14.66
N LEU A 83 -0.31 17.04 15.11
CA LEU A 83 -0.24 15.83 14.29
C LEU A 83 -1.62 15.46 13.74
N LYS A 84 -2.64 15.49 14.60
CA LYS A 84 -4.02 15.19 14.22
C LYS A 84 -4.55 16.17 13.17
N GLU A 85 -4.38 17.47 13.39
CA GLU A 85 -4.80 18.51 12.43
C GLU A 85 -4.15 18.31 11.06
N ASN A 86 -2.84 18.05 11.02
CA ASN A 86 -2.14 17.78 9.77
C ASN A 86 -2.66 16.53 9.06
N LEU A 87 -2.84 15.42 9.79
CA LEU A 87 -3.33 14.17 9.22
C LEU A 87 -4.76 14.27 8.66
N MET A 88 -5.57 15.19 9.20
CA MET A 88 -6.90 15.48 8.64
C MET A 88 -6.82 16.01 7.20
N GLY A 89 -5.73 16.66 6.79
CA GLY A 89 -5.52 17.08 5.39
C GLY A 89 -5.38 15.91 4.40
N LEU A 90 -5.14 14.69 4.90
CA LEU A 90 -5.11 13.46 4.10
C LEU A 90 -6.42 12.65 4.18
N HIS A 91 -7.44 13.12 4.90
CA HIS A 91 -8.74 12.45 4.99
C HIS A 91 -9.46 12.40 3.61
N PRO A 92 -10.29 11.37 3.30
CA PRO A 92 -10.60 10.20 4.11
C PRO A 92 -9.54 9.09 4.03
N TRP A 93 -9.38 8.36 5.13
CA TRP A 93 -8.58 7.14 5.20
C TRP A 93 -9.47 5.92 4.99
N ARG A 94 -9.14 5.08 4.02
CA ARG A 94 -10.00 3.94 3.67
C ARG A 94 -9.61 2.65 4.35
N LYS A 95 -8.31 2.29 4.36
CA LYS A 95 -7.78 1.06 4.95
C LYS A 95 -7.08 1.36 6.28
N GLY A 96 -7.33 0.55 7.30
CA GLY A 96 -6.76 0.68 8.63
C GLY A 96 -7.45 -0.25 9.65
N PRO A 97 -7.51 0.11 10.94
CA PRO A 97 -7.09 1.38 11.54
C PRO A 97 -5.57 1.51 11.72
N TYR A 98 -5.08 2.74 11.79
CA TYR A 98 -3.72 3.03 12.23
C TYR A 98 -3.72 3.68 13.61
N GLU A 99 -2.61 3.55 14.31
CA GLU A 99 -2.36 4.24 15.58
C GLU A 99 -1.03 4.97 15.49
N LEU A 100 -1.05 6.29 15.68
CA LEU A 100 0.15 7.14 15.69
C LEU A 100 0.20 7.91 17.01
N PHE A 101 1.20 7.62 17.85
CA PHE A 101 1.40 8.30 19.13
C PHE A 101 0.11 8.41 19.96
N GLY A 102 -0.65 7.31 20.05
CA GLY A 102 -1.93 7.26 20.73
C GLY A 102 -3.11 7.89 20.00
N LEU A 103 -2.90 8.44 18.79
CA LEU A 103 -4.00 8.88 17.90
C LEU A 103 -4.49 7.69 17.08
N THR A 104 -5.76 7.35 17.22
CA THR A 104 -6.40 6.37 16.35
C THR A 104 -6.88 7.03 15.08
N ILE A 105 -6.34 6.62 13.94
CA ILE A 105 -6.85 6.97 12.61
C ILE A 105 -7.92 5.94 12.26
N ASN A 106 -9.17 6.30 12.53
CA ASN A 106 -10.31 5.47 12.17
C ASN A 106 -10.51 5.49 10.65
N THR A 107 -10.90 4.36 10.08
CA THR A 107 -10.95 4.20 8.63
C THR A 107 -12.28 3.63 8.19
N GLU A 108 -12.61 3.85 6.92
CA GLU A 108 -13.85 3.36 6.31
C GLU A 108 -13.96 1.83 6.41
N TRP A 109 -12.83 1.14 6.27
CA TRP A 109 -12.77 -0.32 6.23
C TRP A 109 -11.89 -0.87 7.35
N ARG A 110 -12.38 -1.88 8.04
CA ARG A 110 -11.66 -2.61 9.09
C ARG A 110 -10.74 -3.64 8.44
N SER A 111 -9.59 -3.16 7.97
CA SER A 111 -8.57 -3.98 7.30
C SER A 111 -7.87 -4.94 8.28
N ASP A 112 -7.84 -4.61 9.57
CA ASP A 112 -7.39 -5.47 10.65
C ASP A 112 -8.20 -6.78 10.72
N TRP A 113 -9.53 -6.70 10.69
CA TRP A 113 -10.39 -7.88 10.69
C TRP A 113 -10.18 -8.76 9.45
N LYS A 114 -9.94 -8.13 8.29
CA LYS A 114 -9.60 -8.88 7.07
C LYS A 114 -8.28 -9.62 7.25
N TRP A 115 -7.26 -8.95 7.77
CA TRP A 115 -5.95 -9.53 7.99
C TRP A 115 -5.99 -10.72 8.96
N ASP A 116 -6.71 -10.57 10.07
CA ASP A 116 -6.83 -11.61 11.09
C ASP A 116 -7.53 -12.87 10.56
N ARG A 117 -8.54 -12.71 9.69
CA ARG A 117 -9.18 -13.86 9.00
C ARG A 117 -8.25 -14.53 7.99
N LEU A 118 -7.39 -13.75 7.34
CA LEU A 118 -6.56 -14.22 6.24
C LEU A 118 -5.28 -14.93 6.72
N THR A 119 -4.63 -14.36 7.73
CA THR A 119 -3.29 -14.79 8.18
C THR A 119 -3.19 -16.29 8.49
N PRO A 120 -4.18 -16.95 9.13
CA PRO A 120 -4.11 -18.40 9.39
C PRO A 120 -4.11 -19.29 8.13
N HIS A 121 -4.48 -18.75 6.99
CA HIS A 121 -4.69 -19.50 5.73
C HIS A 121 -3.61 -19.27 4.67
N ILE A 122 -2.65 -18.40 4.93
CA ILE A 122 -1.58 -18.10 4.00
C ILE A 122 -0.26 -18.73 4.45
N LYS A 123 0.64 -18.94 3.47
CA LYS A 123 2.01 -19.36 3.82
C LYS A 123 2.72 -18.25 4.59
N PRO A 124 3.61 -18.59 5.56
CA PRO A 124 4.39 -17.61 6.30
C PRO A 124 5.11 -16.62 5.36
N LEU A 125 5.09 -15.34 5.72
CA LEU A 125 5.71 -14.27 4.91
C LEU A 125 7.18 -14.03 5.25
N HIS A 126 7.69 -14.69 6.28
CA HIS A 126 9.07 -14.53 6.72
C HIS A 126 10.08 -14.72 5.58
N ASN A 127 10.98 -13.75 5.42
CA ASN A 127 12.01 -13.68 4.38
C ASN A 127 11.46 -13.67 2.93
N ARG A 128 10.20 -13.31 2.69
CA ARG A 128 9.61 -13.25 1.36
C ARG A 128 9.67 -11.86 0.75
N LEU A 129 9.81 -11.81 -0.57
CA LEU A 129 9.53 -10.64 -1.39
C LEU A 129 8.03 -10.64 -1.71
N VAL A 130 7.33 -9.62 -1.24
CA VAL A 130 5.86 -9.55 -1.28
C VAL A 130 5.40 -8.36 -2.12
N LEU A 131 4.40 -8.58 -2.96
CA LEU A 131 3.67 -7.52 -3.69
C LEU A 131 2.23 -7.46 -3.19
N ASP A 132 1.74 -6.25 -2.92
CA ASP A 132 0.31 -5.97 -2.65
C ASP A 132 -0.26 -5.09 -3.77
N VAL A 133 -1.13 -5.66 -4.60
CA VAL A 133 -1.78 -4.98 -5.72
C VAL A 133 -3.07 -4.34 -5.25
N GLY A 134 -3.21 -3.02 -5.46
CA GLY A 134 -4.31 -2.23 -4.91
C GLY A 134 -4.19 -2.07 -3.41
N CYS A 135 -2.97 -1.78 -2.95
CA CYS A 135 -2.64 -1.73 -1.52
C CYS A 135 -3.35 -0.60 -0.75
N GLY A 136 -3.90 0.41 -1.44
CA GLY A 136 -4.42 1.62 -0.82
C GLY A 136 -3.32 2.35 -0.05
N SER A 137 -3.62 2.82 1.16
CA SER A 137 -2.66 3.47 2.06
C SER A 137 -1.59 2.54 2.66
N GLY A 138 -1.50 1.28 2.17
CA GLY A 138 -0.47 0.34 2.58
C GLY A 138 -0.71 -0.35 3.93
N TYR A 139 -1.94 -0.36 4.47
CA TYR A 139 -2.21 -1.01 5.76
C TYR A 139 -1.73 -2.46 5.80
N HIS A 140 -2.11 -3.26 4.81
CA HIS A 140 -1.69 -4.66 4.76
C HIS A 140 -0.19 -4.80 4.50
N CYS A 141 0.42 -3.85 3.76
CA CYS A 141 1.88 -3.85 3.56
C CYS A 141 2.63 -3.76 4.90
N TRP A 142 2.16 -2.90 5.84
CA TRP A 142 2.73 -2.83 7.19
C TRP A 142 2.55 -4.15 7.95
N ARG A 143 1.38 -4.77 7.87
CA ARG A 143 1.11 -6.07 8.51
C ARG A 143 2.00 -7.18 7.93
N MET A 144 2.22 -7.18 6.59
CA MET A 144 3.14 -8.11 5.92
C MET A 144 4.59 -7.93 6.38
N LEU A 145 5.02 -6.68 6.58
CA LEU A 145 6.33 -6.39 7.16
C LEU A 145 6.42 -6.93 8.60
N GLY A 146 5.37 -6.74 9.41
CA GLY A 146 5.27 -7.26 10.77
C GLY A 146 5.31 -8.79 10.85
N GLU A 147 4.89 -9.51 9.80
CA GLU A 147 5.05 -10.96 9.67
C GLU A 147 6.46 -11.38 9.18
N GLY A 148 7.40 -10.45 9.11
CA GLY A 148 8.80 -10.70 8.78
C GLY A 148 9.10 -10.82 7.29
N ALA A 149 8.27 -10.24 6.42
CA ALA A 149 8.62 -10.15 5.00
C ALA A 149 9.96 -9.46 4.82
N ASN A 150 10.79 -9.98 3.92
CA ASN A 150 12.11 -9.40 3.62
C ASN A 150 11.96 -8.01 2.96
N ARG A 151 10.99 -7.88 2.07
CA ARG A 151 10.58 -6.60 1.48
C ARG A 151 9.12 -6.67 1.04
N VAL A 152 8.43 -5.57 1.23
CA VAL A 152 7.04 -5.40 0.77
C VAL A 152 6.96 -4.25 -0.21
N ILE A 153 6.35 -4.49 -1.35
CA ILE A 153 6.06 -3.47 -2.35
C ILE A 153 4.54 -3.40 -2.51
N GLY A 154 3.95 -2.26 -2.25
CA GLY A 154 2.56 -1.96 -2.56
C GLY A 154 2.47 -1.16 -3.85
N ILE A 155 1.46 -1.42 -4.66
CA ILE A 155 1.10 -0.58 -5.80
C ILE A 155 -0.36 -0.18 -5.71
N ASP A 156 -0.63 1.10 -5.95
CA ASP A 156 -1.99 1.64 -6.04
C ASP A 156 -1.98 2.87 -6.96
N PRO A 157 -2.91 3.00 -7.91
CA PRO A 157 -2.92 4.14 -8.83
C PRO A 157 -3.26 5.48 -8.16
N SER A 158 -3.79 5.47 -6.94
CA SER A 158 -4.15 6.69 -6.21
C SER A 158 -2.94 7.31 -5.52
N VAL A 159 -2.46 8.44 -6.03
CA VAL A 159 -1.36 9.20 -5.43
C VAL A 159 -1.65 9.62 -3.99
N LYS A 160 -2.90 9.94 -3.64
CA LYS A 160 -3.29 10.25 -2.27
C LYS A 160 -2.91 9.16 -1.27
N PHE A 161 -3.10 7.90 -1.65
CA PHE A 161 -2.74 6.77 -0.78
C PHE A 161 -1.23 6.66 -0.56
N VAL A 162 -0.43 7.05 -1.56
CA VAL A 162 1.02 7.11 -1.41
C VAL A 162 1.41 8.18 -0.38
N PHE A 163 0.76 9.36 -0.38
CA PHE A 163 0.96 10.38 0.65
C PHE A 163 0.55 9.89 2.04
N GLN A 164 -0.59 9.20 2.15
CA GLN A 164 -1.02 8.59 3.42
C GLN A 164 0.01 7.58 3.93
N PHE A 165 0.53 6.72 3.05
CA PHE A 165 1.58 5.77 3.39
C PHE A 165 2.85 6.48 3.89
N HIS A 166 3.29 7.53 3.20
CA HIS A 166 4.50 8.27 3.57
C HIS A 166 4.34 9.06 4.88
N ALA A 167 3.12 9.51 5.23
CA ALA A 167 2.85 10.08 6.54
C ALA A 167 3.13 9.08 7.68
N ILE A 168 2.78 7.80 7.49
CA ILE A 168 3.12 6.73 8.44
C ILE A 168 4.61 6.41 8.40
N LYS A 169 5.19 6.26 7.19
CA LYS A 169 6.60 5.89 6.97
C LYS A 169 7.57 6.90 7.57
N LYS A 170 7.22 8.19 7.59
CA LYS A 170 8.00 9.25 8.24
C LYS A 170 8.35 8.91 9.68
N TYR A 171 7.40 8.37 10.42
CA TYR A 171 7.56 8.03 11.84
C TYR A 171 8.02 6.60 12.07
N ALA A 172 7.59 5.68 11.23
CA ALA A 172 7.98 4.26 11.33
C ALA A 172 9.46 4.04 10.98
N GLY A 173 10.01 4.87 10.07
CA GLY A 173 11.40 4.77 9.62
C GLY A 173 11.53 4.66 8.11
N LEU A 174 12.21 5.63 7.51
CA LEU A 174 12.41 5.68 6.06
C LEU A 174 13.26 4.52 5.51
N HIS A 175 14.08 3.91 6.37
CA HIS A 175 14.98 2.80 6.04
C HIS A 175 14.26 1.44 5.94
N LEU A 176 13.02 1.34 6.44
CA LEU A 176 12.28 0.08 6.45
C LEU A 176 12.06 -0.45 5.02
N PRO A 177 12.18 -1.77 4.79
CA PRO A 177 12.09 -2.39 3.47
C PRO A 177 10.63 -2.53 2.99
N ILE A 178 9.94 -1.40 2.94
CA ILE A 178 8.55 -1.30 2.53
C ILE A 178 8.35 -0.03 1.70
N ASP A 179 7.71 -0.16 0.55
CA ASP A 179 7.45 0.97 -0.34
C ASP A 179 6.06 0.84 -0.98
N VAL A 180 5.39 1.99 -1.17
CA VAL A 180 4.12 2.07 -1.90
C VAL A 180 4.30 3.01 -3.08
N LEU A 181 3.97 2.53 -4.27
CA LEU A 181 4.19 3.22 -5.55
C LEU A 181 2.86 3.63 -6.18
N PRO A 182 2.78 4.80 -6.83
CA PRO A 182 1.58 5.32 -7.46
C PRO A 182 1.29 4.66 -8.81
N LEU A 183 1.15 3.33 -8.85
CA LEU A 183 1.06 2.55 -10.07
C LEU A 183 -0.09 1.52 -10.01
N GLY A 184 -0.74 1.27 -11.14
CA GLY A 184 -1.59 0.11 -11.34
C GLY A 184 -0.78 -1.10 -11.82
N ILE A 185 -1.39 -2.29 -11.79
CA ILE A 185 -0.74 -3.55 -12.23
C ILE A 185 -0.33 -3.50 -13.71
N GLU A 186 -1.03 -2.75 -14.53
CA GLU A 186 -0.74 -2.52 -15.95
C GLU A 186 0.62 -1.84 -16.21
N HIS A 187 1.23 -1.26 -15.19
CA HIS A 187 2.57 -0.65 -15.25
C HIS A 187 3.69 -1.60 -14.81
N MET A 188 3.33 -2.82 -14.41
CA MET A 188 4.31 -3.84 -14.05
C MET A 188 4.91 -4.49 -15.30
N PRO A 189 6.22 -4.81 -15.31
CA PRO A 189 6.79 -5.58 -16.39
C PRO A 189 6.14 -6.97 -16.51
N SER A 190 5.83 -7.38 -17.74
CA SER A 190 5.31 -8.73 -17.98
C SER A 190 6.36 -9.79 -17.64
N LYS A 191 5.90 -10.97 -17.20
CA LYS A 191 6.74 -12.16 -16.93
C LYS A 191 7.88 -11.92 -15.94
N LEU A 192 7.67 -11.01 -14.98
CA LEU A 192 8.69 -10.63 -13.99
C LEU A 192 9.14 -11.82 -13.12
N LYS A 193 8.20 -12.72 -12.74
CA LYS A 193 8.45 -14.00 -12.04
C LYS A 193 9.37 -13.90 -10.82
N ALA A 194 9.26 -12.84 -10.05
CA ALA A 194 10.17 -12.53 -8.95
C ALA A 194 9.56 -12.63 -7.56
N PHE A 195 8.25 -12.38 -7.42
CA PHE A 195 7.62 -12.32 -6.10
C PHE A 195 7.34 -13.71 -5.51
N ASP A 196 7.61 -13.85 -4.22
CA ASP A 196 7.27 -15.03 -3.43
C ASP A 196 5.79 -15.13 -3.16
N THR A 197 5.18 -13.98 -2.86
CA THR A 197 3.75 -13.85 -2.58
C THR A 197 3.23 -12.58 -3.23
N VAL A 198 2.10 -12.71 -3.91
CA VAL A 198 1.35 -11.59 -4.49
C VAL A 198 -0.03 -11.55 -3.85
N PHE A 199 -0.40 -10.40 -3.31
CA PHE A 199 -1.74 -10.15 -2.80
C PHE A 199 -2.54 -9.34 -3.82
N SER A 200 -3.80 -9.68 -3.98
CA SER A 200 -4.79 -8.92 -4.74
C SER A 200 -6.13 -9.02 -4.00
N MET A 201 -6.38 -8.06 -3.12
CA MET A 201 -7.51 -8.08 -2.20
C MET A 201 -8.47 -6.92 -2.47
N GLY A 202 -9.67 -7.25 -2.96
CA GLY A 202 -10.68 -6.27 -3.32
C GLY A 202 -10.44 -5.58 -4.68
N ILE A 203 -9.75 -6.23 -5.61
CA ILE A 203 -9.38 -5.66 -6.92
C ILE A 203 -10.07 -6.34 -8.09
N LEU A 204 -10.32 -7.65 -8.02
CA LEU A 204 -10.78 -8.45 -9.16
C LEU A 204 -12.06 -7.88 -9.79
N TYR A 205 -13.01 -7.41 -8.98
CA TYR A 205 -14.26 -6.84 -9.44
C TYR A 205 -14.13 -5.42 -10.05
N HIS A 206 -12.95 -4.79 -9.95
CA HIS A 206 -12.63 -3.54 -10.64
C HIS A 206 -12.06 -3.77 -12.06
N ARG A 207 -11.79 -5.02 -12.43
CA ARG A 207 -11.11 -5.34 -13.70
C ARG A 207 -12.13 -5.71 -14.77
N ARG A 208 -11.95 -5.17 -15.98
CA ARG A 208 -12.78 -5.52 -17.15
C ARG A 208 -12.67 -6.99 -17.51
N SER A 209 -11.48 -7.56 -17.38
CA SER A 209 -11.19 -8.97 -17.61
C SER A 209 -10.57 -9.56 -16.34
N PRO A 210 -11.35 -10.24 -15.49
CA PRO A 210 -10.82 -10.91 -14.31
C PRO A 210 -9.80 -12.00 -14.66
N MET A 211 -9.97 -12.67 -15.80
CA MET A 211 -9.04 -13.72 -16.25
C MET A 211 -7.68 -13.15 -16.68
N ASP A 212 -7.66 -11.99 -17.32
CA ASP A 212 -6.39 -11.34 -17.68
C ASP A 212 -5.68 -10.82 -16.43
N HIS A 213 -6.44 -10.28 -15.46
CA HIS A 213 -5.86 -9.91 -14.17
C HIS A 213 -5.20 -11.11 -13.45
N LEU A 214 -5.84 -12.27 -13.43
CA LEU A 214 -5.24 -13.49 -12.87
C LEU A 214 -3.97 -13.92 -13.61
N ARG A 215 -3.92 -13.74 -14.94
CA ARG A 215 -2.70 -14.01 -15.73
C ARG A 215 -1.60 -13.01 -15.40
N GLU A 216 -1.90 -11.71 -15.31
CA GLU A 216 -0.98 -10.67 -14.88
C GLU A 216 -0.37 -11.01 -13.51
N LEU A 217 -1.21 -11.32 -12.51
CA LEU A 217 -0.75 -11.72 -11.17
C LEU A 217 0.15 -12.96 -11.20
N LYS A 218 -0.20 -13.98 -12.01
CA LYS A 218 0.60 -15.19 -12.17
C LYS A 218 1.98 -14.90 -12.79
N GLU A 219 2.05 -13.95 -13.73
CA GLU A 219 3.31 -13.58 -14.39
C GLU A 219 4.28 -12.84 -13.45
N LEU A 220 3.79 -12.25 -12.36
CA LEU A 220 4.61 -11.61 -11.34
C LEU A 220 5.19 -12.62 -10.35
N LEU A 221 4.52 -13.76 -10.14
CA LEU A 221 4.94 -14.81 -9.21
C LEU A 221 6.09 -15.64 -9.76
N ARG A 222 7.08 -15.89 -8.92
CA ARG A 222 8.09 -16.91 -9.19
C ARG A 222 7.47 -18.33 -9.20
N PRO A 223 8.11 -19.33 -9.80
CA PRO A 223 7.68 -20.71 -9.68
C PRO A 223 7.54 -21.15 -8.22
N GLY A 224 6.38 -21.72 -7.85
CA GLY A 224 6.06 -22.09 -6.46
C GLY A 224 5.63 -20.95 -5.55
N GLY A 225 5.55 -19.73 -6.06
CA GLY A 225 5.01 -18.57 -5.35
C GLY A 225 3.52 -18.72 -5.03
N GLN A 226 3.00 -17.87 -4.13
CA GLN A 226 1.61 -17.89 -3.67
C GLN A 226 0.87 -16.65 -4.14
N LEU A 227 -0.30 -16.82 -4.76
CA LEU A 227 -1.30 -15.77 -4.92
C LEU A 227 -2.27 -15.82 -3.74
N VAL A 228 -2.49 -14.68 -3.12
CA VAL A 228 -3.55 -14.46 -2.13
C VAL A 228 -4.59 -13.56 -2.77
N LEU A 229 -5.71 -14.16 -3.15
CA LEU A 229 -6.82 -13.49 -3.82
C LEU A 229 -8.01 -13.38 -2.86
N GLU A 230 -8.53 -12.17 -2.70
CA GLU A 230 -9.80 -11.93 -2.00
C GLU A 230 -10.70 -11.09 -2.89
N THR A 231 -11.96 -11.52 -3.03
CA THR A 231 -12.93 -10.85 -3.89
C THR A 231 -14.36 -11.11 -3.40
N LEU A 232 -15.29 -10.37 -3.94
CA LEU A 232 -16.71 -10.65 -3.74
C LEU A 232 -17.09 -11.97 -4.42
N ILE A 233 -17.92 -12.72 -3.75
CA ILE A 233 -18.54 -13.95 -4.28
C ILE A 233 -20.05 -13.82 -4.25
N VAL A 234 -20.71 -14.58 -5.08
CA VAL A 234 -22.17 -14.73 -5.13
C VAL A 234 -22.54 -16.19 -4.98
N GLU A 235 -23.60 -16.46 -4.25
CA GLU A 235 -24.16 -17.81 -4.16
C GLU A 235 -24.81 -18.18 -5.49
N GLY A 236 -24.56 -19.39 -5.97
CA GLY A 236 -25.09 -19.89 -7.25
C GLY A 236 -24.50 -21.25 -7.63
N SER A 237 -24.96 -21.79 -8.74
CA SER A 237 -24.41 -23.03 -9.32
C SER A 237 -23.02 -22.78 -9.92
N GLU A 238 -22.26 -23.85 -10.18
CA GLU A 238 -20.98 -23.79 -10.88
C GLU A 238 -21.13 -23.05 -12.22
N GLY A 239 -20.24 -22.12 -12.49
CA GLY A 239 -20.26 -21.29 -13.70
C GLY A 239 -21.18 -20.07 -13.65
N TYR A 240 -21.90 -19.84 -12.54
CA TYR A 240 -22.73 -18.63 -12.39
C TYR A 240 -21.84 -17.40 -12.11
N ALA A 241 -22.07 -16.32 -12.83
CA ALA A 241 -21.44 -15.03 -12.62
C ALA A 241 -22.51 -13.92 -12.62
N LEU A 242 -22.47 -13.05 -11.61
CA LEU A 242 -23.32 -11.87 -11.57
C LEU A 242 -22.61 -10.71 -12.26
N VAL A 243 -23.21 -10.22 -13.35
CA VAL A 243 -22.80 -9.00 -14.04
C VAL A 243 -23.92 -7.99 -13.88
N PRO A 244 -23.78 -6.99 -12.99
CA PRO A 244 -24.85 -6.01 -12.77
C PRO A 244 -25.05 -5.12 -13.99
N GLU A 245 -26.31 -4.82 -14.29
CA GLU A 245 -26.69 -3.79 -15.27
C GLU A 245 -26.50 -2.42 -14.60
N GLY A 246 -25.60 -1.60 -15.12
CA GLY A 246 -25.34 -0.25 -14.62
C GLY A 246 -24.05 -0.08 -13.86
N LEU A 247 -23.94 1.05 -13.14
CA LEU A 247 -22.74 1.41 -12.39
C LEU A 247 -22.55 0.44 -11.22
N SER A 248 -21.47 -0.31 -11.24
CA SER A 248 -21.05 -1.12 -10.11
C SER A 248 -20.52 -0.22 -8.97
N LEU A 249 -20.31 -0.80 -7.79
CA LEU A 249 -19.64 -0.15 -6.65
C LEU A 249 -18.29 0.51 -6.99
N ILE A 250 -17.75 0.22 -8.15
CA ILE A 250 -16.52 0.80 -8.70
C ILE A 250 -16.64 2.32 -8.94
N HIS A 251 -17.83 2.80 -9.22
CA HIS A 251 -18.08 4.19 -9.62
C HIS A 251 -18.64 5.05 -8.48
N ILE A 252 -18.79 4.48 -7.32
CA ILE A 252 -19.14 5.18 -6.10
C ILE A 252 -17.83 5.57 -5.39
#